data_40af0c86f47202c6109bd014e51c54dc
#
_entry.id   40af0c86f47202c6109bd014e51c54dc
#
_cell.length_a   1.000
_cell.length_b   1.000
_cell.length_c   1.000
_cell.angle_alpha   90.00
_cell.angle_beta   90.00
_cell.angle_gamma   90.00
#
_symmetry.space_group_name_H-M   'P 1'
#
loop_
_entity.id
_entity.type
_entity.pdbx_description
1 polymer ?
#
loop_
_entity_poly.entity_id
_entity_poly.type
_entity_poly.pdbx_seq_one_letter_code
_entity_poly.pdbx_strand_id
1 'polypeptide(L)'
;LPISVYRSIFECDIPADVIIDFAAAGAVNNLLDYAVRKNIPVVLCTTGLSAEQLDKVEEAAKKVAVLKSANMSLGINTLFKVLADVSPLLSAAGFDIEIVEKHHRLKVDAPSGTALALADSINAANGNKFEYKFDRSQVREKRTDNEIGISAVRGGTIVGEHEVIFAGEDEVIELKHTAYSKAVFAK
;
A
#
# COMPACT_ATOMS: atom_id res chain seq x y z
N LEU A 1 -25.99 -4.75 16.75
CA LEU A 1 -25.97 -6.14 16.31
C LEU A 1 -24.96 -6.92 17.15
N PRO A 2 -25.26 -8.17 17.59
CA PRO A 2 -24.28 -9.01 18.27
C PRO A 2 -23.13 -9.32 17.30
N ILE A 3 -21.90 -9.15 17.78
CA ILE A 3 -20.69 -9.48 17.02
C ILE A 3 -20.21 -10.85 17.52
N SER A 4 -20.12 -11.82 16.62
CA SER A 4 -19.52 -13.11 16.91
C SER A 4 -18.02 -13.04 16.72
N VAL A 5 -17.26 -13.59 17.66
CA VAL A 5 -15.77 -13.64 17.62
C VAL A 5 -15.35 -15.09 17.62
N TYR A 6 -14.48 -15.45 16.70
CA TYR A 6 -13.93 -16.78 16.53
C TYR A 6 -12.40 -16.77 16.73
N ARG A 7 -11.83 -17.86 17.22
CA ARG A 7 -10.37 -18.03 17.32
C ARG A 7 -9.72 -18.39 15.98
N SER A 8 -10.50 -19.02 15.13
CA SER A 8 -10.11 -19.39 13.77
C SER A 8 -11.23 -19.10 12.80
N ILE A 9 -10.91 -18.64 11.60
CA ILE A 9 -11.90 -18.43 10.53
C ILE A 9 -12.64 -19.73 10.19
N PHE A 10 -12.02 -20.89 10.39
CA PHE A 10 -12.63 -22.20 10.13
C PHE A 10 -13.74 -22.58 11.10
N GLU A 11 -13.84 -21.90 12.25
CA GLU A 11 -14.94 -22.08 13.22
C GLU A 11 -16.17 -21.23 12.86
N CYS A 12 -16.05 -20.31 11.90
CA CYS A 12 -17.14 -19.47 11.47
C CYS A 12 -18.15 -20.29 10.64
N ASP A 13 -19.33 -20.48 11.15
CA ASP A 13 -20.46 -21.17 10.53
C ASP A 13 -21.54 -20.22 9.99
N ILE A 14 -21.37 -18.92 10.21
CA ILE A 14 -22.31 -17.89 9.77
C ILE A 14 -22.21 -17.73 8.25
N PRO A 15 -23.33 -17.76 7.52
CA PRO A 15 -23.32 -17.40 6.10
C PRO A 15 -22.81 -15.98 5.89
N ALA A 16 -21.93 -15.80 4.90
CA ALA A 16 -21.37 -14.51 4.55
C ALA A 16 -21.34 -14.34 3.03
N ASP A 17 -21.65 -13.15 2.55
CA ASP A 17 -21.63 -12.80 1.13
C ASP A 17 -20.23 -12.35 0.68
N VAL A 18 -19.43 -11.86 1.62
CA VAL A 18 -18.06 -11.37 1.36
C VAL A 18 -17.21 -11.40 2.63
N ILE A 19 -15.93 -11.67 2.48
CA ILE A 19 -14.92 -11.51 3.53
C ILE A 19 -14.17 -10.21 3.27
N ILE A 20 -14.12 -9.32 4.29
CA ILE A 20 -13.32 -8.09 4.25
C ILE A 20 -12.15 -8.28 5.24
N ASP A 21 -10.91 -8.30 4.71
CA ASP A 21 -9.73 -8.63 5.48
C ASP A 21 -8.83 -7.42 5.72
N PHE A 22 -8.63 -7.08 6.99
CA PHE A 22 -7.65 -6.11 7.49
C PHE A 22 -6.73 -6.73 8.54
N ALA A 23 -6.43 -8.01 8.41
CA ALA A 23 -5.62 -8.76 9.36
C ALA A 23 -4.10 -8.57 9.13
N ALA A 24 -3.29 -9.50 9.63
CA ALA A 24 -1.86 -9.57 9.37
C ALA A 24 -1.55 -10.61 8.27
N ALA A 25 -0.43 -10.45 7.57
CA ALA A 25 0.00 -11.33 6.48
C ALA A 25 -0.01 -12.83 6.87
N GLY A 26 0.32 -13.15 8.13
CA GLY A 26 0.28 -14.54 8.62
C GLY A 26 -1.10 -15.22 8.58
N ALA A 27 -2.20 -14.46 8.51
CA ALA A 27 -3.55 -15.01 8.45
C ALA A 27 -4.03 -15.29 7.01
N VAL A 28 -3.40 -14.70 6.00
CA VAL A 28 -3.91 -14.67 4.62
C VAL A 28 -4.06 -16.06 4.01
N ASN A 29 -3.12 -16.97 4.26
CA ASN A 29 -3.19 -18.33 3.70
C ASN A 29 -4.46 -19.07 4.15
N ASN A 30 -4.77 -19.03 5.44
CA ASN A 30 -5.97 -19.66 5.99
C ASN A 30 -7.26 -18.98 5.52
N LEU A 31 -7.23 -17.67 5.39
CA LEU A 31 -8.36 -16.87 4.88
C LEU A 31 -8.68 -17.26 3.44
N LEU A 32 -7.69 -17.34 2.56
CA LEU A 32 -7.89 -17.73 1.17
C LEU A 32 -8.39 -19.17 1.04
N ASP A 33 -7.83 -20.11 1.82
CA ASP A 33 -8.28 -21.52 1.84
C ASP A 33 -9.75 -21.61 2.29
N TYR A 34 -10.14 -20.84 3.30
CA TYR A 34 -11.53 -20.78 3.76
C TYR A 34 -12.45 -20.17 2.70
N ALA A 35 -12.06 -19.04 2.11
CA ALA A 35 -12.82 -18.34 1.07
C ALA A 35 -13.10 -19.24 -0.13
N VAL A 36 -12.07 -19.91 -0.65
CA VAL A 36 -12.20 -20.85 -1.77
C VAL A 36 -13.10 -22.03 -1.40
N ARG A 37 -12.91 -22.63 -0.20
CA ARG A 37 -13.72 -23.77 0.25
C ARG A 37 -15.19 -23.43 0.42
N LYS A 38 -15.50 -22.21 0.87
CA LYS A 38 -16.86 -21.72 1.09
C LYS A 38 -17.47 -21.01 -0.10
N ASN A 39 -16.68 -20.80 -1.17
CA ASN A 39 -17.04 -20.02 -2.35
C ASN A 39 -17.51 -18.60 -2.01
N ILE A 40 -16.73 -17.90 -1.15
CA ILE A 40 -17.03 -16.55 -0.69
C ILE A 40 -16.01 -15.56 -1.28
N PRO A 41 -16.46 -14.45 -1.92
CA PRO A 41 -15.58 -13.37 -2.39
C PRO A 41 -14.77 -12.74 -1.27
N VAL A 42 -13.59 -12.19 -1.62
CA VAL A 42 -12.66 -11.58 -0.66
C VAL A 42 -12.27 -10.17 -1.07
N VAL A 43 -12.34 -9.23 -0.12
CA VAL A 43 -11.66 -7.93 -0.19
C VAL A 43 -10.43 -8.02 0.70
N LEU A 44 -9.25 -8.16 0.09
CA LEU A 44 -7.97 -8.39 0.75
C LEU A 44 -7.22 -7.06 0.91
N CYS A 45 -7.24 -6.49 2.11
CA CYS A 45 -6.58 -5.22 2.45
C CYS A 45 -5.27 -5.43 3.23
N THR A 46 -4.94 -6.67 3.57
CA THR A 46 -3.69 -7.00 4.25
C THR A 46 -2.49 -6.69 3.36
N THR A 47 -1.52 -5.97 3.90
CA THR A 47 -0.26 -5.59 3.26
C THR A 47 0.91 -6.47 3.72
N GLY A 48 2.07 -6.35 3.07
CA GLY A 48 3.28 -7.10 3.46
C GLY A 48 3.23 -8.59 3.14
N LEU A 49 2.52 -8.98 2.09
CA LEU A 49 2.46 -10.37 1.62
C LEU A 49 3.78 -10.80 0.99
N SER A 50 4.19 -12.04 1.24
CA SER A 50 5.31 -12.66 0.54
C SER A 50 4.95 -13.00 -0.92
N ALA A 51 5.97 -13.28 -1.75
CA ALA A 51 5.77 -13.71 -3.12
C ALA A 51 4.87 -14.96 -3.19
N GLU A 52 5.10 -15.96 -2.33
CA GLU A 52 4.28 -17.17 -2.25
C GLU A 52 2.81 -16.86 -1.89
N GLN A 53 2.60 -15.86 -1.03
CA GLN A 53 1.25 -15.43 -0.68
C GLN A 53 0.56 -14.71 -1.84
N LEU A 54 1.31 -13.92 -2.61
CA LEU A 54 0.79 -13.28 -3.82
C LEU A 54 0.39 -14.32 -4.86
N ASP A 55 1.22 -15.33 -5.10
CA ASP A 55 0.88 -16.46 -5.98
C ASP A 55 -0.40 -17.17 -5.51
N LYS A 56 -0.54 -17.37 -4.20
CA LYS A 56 -1.74 -17.97 -3.62
C LYS A 56 -2.99 -17.10 -3.79
N VAL A 57 -2.86 -15.78 -3.73
CA VAL A 57 -3.95 -14.83 -4.06
C VAL A 57 -4.40 -15.01 -5.50
N GLU A 58 -3.46 -15.11 -6.43
CA GLU A 58 -3.72 -15.34 -7.87
C GLU A 58 -4.46 -16.66 -8.11
N GLU A 59 -4.03 -17.74 -7.45
CA GLU A 59 -4.70 -19.05 -7.53
C GLU A 59 -6.10 -19.04 -6.92
N ALA A 60 -6.31 -18.31 -5.83
CA ALA A 60 -7.62 -18.12 -5.22
C ALA A 60 -8.55 -17.28 -6.13
N ALA A 61 -8.00 -16.26 -6.80
CA ALA A 61 -8.75 -15.38 -7.71
C ALA A 61 -9.30 -16.12 -8.95
N LYS A 62 -8.74 -17.29 -9.30
CA LYS A 62 -9.28 -18.16 -10.34
C LYS A 62 -10.55 -18.91 -9.90
N LYS A 63 -10.85 -18.95 -8.60
CA LYS A 63 -11.95 -19.73 -8.00
C LYS A 63 -13.02 -18.87 -7.37
N VAL A 64 -12.65 -17.75 -6.75
CA VAL A 64 -13.55 -16.78 -6.13
C VAL A 64 -13.13 -15.36 -6.52
N ALA A 65 -14.06 -14.40 -6.49
CA ALA A 65 -13.70 -13.01 -6.75
C ALA A 65 -12.79 -12.49 -5.62
N VAL A 66 -11.65 -11.90 -5.99
CA VAL A 66 -10.70 -11.29 -5.04
C VAL A 66 -10.41 -9.86 -5.48
N LEU A 67 -10.71 -8.90 -4.60
CA LEU A 67 -10.27 -7.52 -4.72
C LEU A 67 -9.09 -7.32 -3.75
N LYS A 68 -7.88 -7.12 -4.28
CA LYS A 68 -6.70 -6.80 -3.47
C LYS A 68 -6.39 -5.30 -3.58
N SER A 69 -6.25 -4.62 -2.44
CA SER A 69 -5.87 -3.22 -2.41
C SER A 69 -5.02 -2.91 -1.18
N ALA A 70 -3.90 -2.21 -1.39
CA ALA A 70 -3.02 -1.76 -0.31
C ALA A 70 -3.64 -0.64 0.54
N ASN A 71 -4.64 0.06 0.01
CA ASN A 71 -5.33 1.15 0.69
C ASN A 71 -6.73 1.35 0.11
N MET A 72 -7.74 1.49 0.99
CA MET A 72 -9.15 1.65 0.61
C MET A 72 -9.60 3.12 0.63
N SER A 73 -8.71 4.07 0.92
CA SER A 73 -9.04 5.50 0.85
C SER A 73 -9.26 5.95 -0.59
N LEU A 74 -10.38 6.62 -0.86
CA LEU A 74 -10.61 7.29 -2.14
C LEU A 74 -9.49 8.27 -2.48
N GLY A 75 -9.02 9.05 -1.48
CA GLY A 75 -7.93 10.02 -1.67
C GLY A 75 -6.62 9.35 -2.10
N ILE A 76 -6.24 8.25 -1.47
CA ILE A 76 -5.03 7.48 -1.86
C ILE A 76 -5.19 6.88 -3.25
N ASN A 77 -6.36 6.29 -3.57
CA ASN A 77 -6.59 5.72 -4.90
C ASN A 77 -6.61 6.79 -6.00
N THR A 78 -7.12 8.00 -5.69
CA THR A 78 -6.99 9.16 -6.57
C THR A 78 -5.52 9.55 -6.76
N LEU A 79 -4.74 9.54 -5.67
CA LEU A 79 -3.32 9.86 -5.72
C LEU A 79 -2.54 8.85 -6.58
N PHE A 80 -2.82 7.55 -6.50
CA PHE A 80 -2.24 6.55 -7.41
C PHE A 80 -2.49 6.92 -8.88
N LYS A 81 -3.74 7.26 -9.22
CA LYS A 81 -4.09 7.63 -10.60
C LYS A 81 -3.35 8.88 -11.06
N VAL A 82 -3.35 9.95 -10.23
CA VAL A 82 -2.66 11.21 -10.56
C VAL A 82 -1.17 10.96 -10.75
N LEU A 83 -0.53 10.19 -9.85
CA LEU A 83 0.90 9.89 -9.93
C LEU A 83 1.25 9.08 -11.18
N ALA A 84 0.42 8.09 -11.55
CA ALA A 84 0.62 7.33 -12.77
C ALA A 84 0.55 8.21 -14.04
N ASP A 85 -0.32 9.24 -14.03
CA ASP A 85 -0.48 10.15 -15.17
C ASP A 85 0.63 11.20 -15.25
N VAL A 86 1.07 11.78 -14.10
CA VAL A 86 2.01 12.90 -14.10
C VAL A 86 3.47 12.49 -13.99
N SER A 87 3.79 11.37 -13.34
CA SER A 87 5.17 10.99 -13.08
C SER A 87 6.01 10.73 -14.34
N PRO A 88 5.48 10.17 -15.45
CA PRO A 88 6.27 10.04 -16.67
C PRO A 88 6.68 11.38 -17.27
N LEU A 89 5.78 12.38 -17.23
CA LEU A 89 6.06 13.71 -17.71
C LEU A 89 7.15 14.39 -16.88
N LEU A 90 7.01 14.38 -15.56
CA LEU A 90 7.94 15.04 -14.65
C LEU A 90 9.31 14.35 -14.66
N SER A 91 9.33 13.00 -14.65
CA SER A 91 10.57 12.22 -14.76
C SER A 91 11.31 12.48 -16.08
N ALA A 92 10.59 12.60 -17.20
CA ALA A 92 11.20 12.93 -18.49
C ALA A 92 11.75 14.37 -18.52
N ALA A 93 11.17 15.27 -17.71
CA ALA A 93 11.66 16.63 -17.54
C ALA A 93 12.81 16.76 -16.53
N GLY A 94 13.29 15.65 -15.95
CA GLY A 94 14.45 15.64 -15.04
C GLY A 94 14.10 15.89 -13.57
N PHE A 95 12.84 15.75 -13.17
CA PHE A 95 12.46 15.83 -11.76
C PHE A 95 12.87 14.57 -10.99
N ASP A 96 13.52 14.75 -9.87
CA ASP A 96 13.78 13.72 -8.87
C ASP A 96 12.51 13.36 -8.11
N ILE A 97 12.40 12.11 -7.70
CA ILE A 97 11.19 11.60 -7.02
C ILE A 97 11.55 11.14 -5.61
N GLU A 98 10.88 11.72 -4.61
CA GLU A 98 11.02 11.34 -3.20
C GLU A 98 9.63 11.11 -2.59
N ILE A 99 9.55 10.13 -1.68
CA ILE A 99 8.33 9.83 -0.92
C ILE A 99 8.64 9.96 0.55
N VAL A 100 7.83 10.75 1.27
CA VAL A 100 7.92 10.88 2.72
C VAL A 100 6.60 10.39 3.34
N GLU A 101 6.67 9.43 4.24
CA GLU A 101 5.50 8.96 4.96
C GLU A 101 5.65 9.15 6.46
N LYS A 102 4.53 9.48 7.14
CA LYS A 102 4.51 9.74 8.58
C LYS A 102 3.38 8.98 9.23
N HIS A 103 3.69 8.23 10.29
CA HIS A 103 2.71 7.48 11.07
C HIS A 103 3.00 7.56 12.57
N HIS A 104 2.02 7.06 13.35
CA HIS A 104 2.12 7.00 14.80
C HIS A 104 3.31 6.15 15.27
N ARG A 105 3.79 6.44 16.47
CA ARG A 105 4.95 5.79 17.10
C ARG A 105 4.87 4.27 17.23
N LEU A 106 3.66 3.70 17.17
CA LEU A 106 3.42 2.26 17.33
C LEU A 106 3.36 1.49 15.99
N LYS A 107 3.54 2.17 14.85
CA LYS A 107 3.56 1.49 13.55
C LYS A 107 4.89 0.77 13.36
N VAL A 108 4.82 -0.55 13.17
CA VAL A 108 6.00 -1.43 13.11
C VAL A 108 6.68 -1.41 11.74
N ASP A 109 5.88 -1.51 10.66
CA ASP A 109 6.40 -1.50 9.30
C ASP A 109 6.87 -0.10 8.89
N ALA A 110 8.06 -0.03 8.31
CA ALA A 110 8.67 1.15 7.71
C ALA A 110 9.53 0.74 6.51
N PRO A 111 9.27 1.27 5.31
CA PRO A 111 8.16 2.17 4.96
C PRO A 111 6.78 1.50 5.06
N SER A 112 5.71 2.33 5.08
CA SER A 112 4.34 1.83 5.06
C SER A 112 4.00 1.14 3.73
N GLY A 113 3.10 0.16 3.77
CA GLY A 113 2.62 -0.49 2.54
C GLY A 113 2.02 0.48 1.51
N THR A 114 1.40 1.57 1.96
CA THR A 114 0.88 2.63 1.08
C THR A 114 2.02 3.40 0.39
N ALA A 115 3.11 3.71 1.10
CA ALA A 115 4.26 4.39 0.50
C ALA A 115 4.92 3.53 -0.58
N LEU A 116 5.08 2.22 -0.32
CA LEU A 116 5.57 1.28 -1.32
C LEU A 116 4.65 1.19 -2.53
N ALA A 117 3.33 1.11 -2.31
CA ALA A 117 2.36 1.07 -3.40
C ALA A 117 2.35 2.36 -4.25
N LEU A 118 2.60 3.54 -3.64
CA LEU A 118 2.79 4.79 -4.38
C LEU A 118 4.04 4.72 -5.26
N ALA A 119 5.16 4.24 -4.70
CA ALA A 119 6.40 4.02 -5.46
C ALA A 119 6.21 3.02 -6.61
N ASP A 120 5.52 1.91 -6.35
CA ASP A 120 5.20 0.90 -7.38
C ASP A 120 4.35 1.48 -8.50
N SER A 121 3.34 2.30 -8.18
CA SER A 121 2.48 2.97 -9.16
C SER A 121 3.29 3.92 -10.07
N ILE A 122 4.18 4.71 -9.47
CA ILE A 122 5.09 5.61 -10.20
C ILE A 122 6.04 4.78 -11.08
N ASN A 123 6.65 3.74 -10.51
CA ASN A 123 7.65 2.93 -11.20
C ASN A 123 7.04 2.18 -12.38
N ALA A 124 5.86 1.59 -12.21
CA ALA A 124 5.12 0.92 -13.29
C ALA A 124 4.80 1.88 -14.43
N ALA A 125 4.34 3.11 -14.13
CA ALA A 125 4.06 4.13 -15.13
C ALA A 125 5.31 4.59 -15.91
N ASN A 126 6.50 4.42 -15.31
CA ASN A 126 7.79 4.79 -15.89
C ASN A 126 8.57 3.58 -16.46
N GLY A 127 7.90 2.44 -16.71
CA GLY A 127 8.52 1.25 -17.29
C GLY A 127 9.42 0.47 -16.33
N ASN A 128 9.21 0.62 -15.02
CA ASN A 128 9.97 -0.06 -13.95
C ASN A 128 11.48 0.26 -13.97
N LYS A 129 11.85 1.49 -14.30
CA LYS A 129 13.25 1.91 -14.42
C LYS A 129 13.88 2.36 -13.10
N PHE A 130 13.07 2.60 -12.05
CA PHE A 130 13.56 3.16 -10.78
C PHE A 130 13.95 2.08 -9.78
N GLU A 131 15.05 2.34 -9.06
CA GLU A 131 15.45 1.64 -7.85
C GLU A 131 14.95 2.39 -6.61
N TYR A 132 14.51 1.65 -5.58
CA TYR A 132 14.08 2.26 -4.32
C TYR A 132 15.25 2.43 -3.37
N LYS A 133 15.42 3.64 -2.84
CA LYS A 133 16.41 3.98 -1.81
C LYS A 133 15.70 4.31 -0.50
N PHE A 134 15.91 3.44 0.48
CA PHE A 134 15.36 3.62 1.81
C PHE A 134 16.39 4.33 2.68
N ASP A 135 16.02 5.49 3.24
CA ASP A 135 16.85 6.26 4.16
C ASP A 135 18.30 6.49 3.67
N ARG A 136 18.54 7.65 3.08
CA ARG A 136 19.86 8.03 2.55
C ARG A 136 20.92 8.32 3.61
N SER A 137 20.61 8.21 4.91
CA SER A 137 21.57 8.51 6.00
C SER A 137 22.83 7.66 5.95
N GLN A 138 22.74 6.46 5.38
CA GLN A 138 23.86 5.54 5.20
C GLN A 138 24.57 5.69 3.84
N VAL A 139 24.04 6.51 2.94
CA VAL A 139 24.56 6.70 1.58
C VAL A 139 25.43 7.95 1.55
N ARG A 140 26.69 7.82 1.08
CA ARG A 140 27.68 8.92 0.92
C ARG A 140 27.94 9.23 -0.54
N GLU A 141 26.94 9.05 -1.39
CA GLU A 141 26.99 9.24 -2.83
C GLU A 141 25.94 10.26 -3.27
N LYS A 142 26.19 10.88 -4.41
CA LYS A 142 25.16 11.71 -5.05
C LYS A 142 23.99 10.83 -5.49
N ARG A 143 22.79 11.43 -5.47
CA ARG A 143 21.59 10.82 -6.04
C ARG A 143 21.81 10.50 -7.52
N THR A 144 21.27 9.39 -7.99
CA THR A 144 21.19 9.04 -9.43
C THR A 144 19.81 9.37 -9.98
N ASP A 145 19.69 9.50 -11.31
CA ASP A 145 18.43 9.83 -11.99
C ASP A 145 17.40 8.70 -11.92
N ASN A 146 17.83 7.49 -11.59
CA ASN A 146 16.98 6.29 -11.56
C ASN A 146 16.59 5.86 -10.12
N GLU A 147 16.42 6.79 -9.22
CA GLU A 147 16.05 6.51 -7.83
C GLU A 147 14.67 7.07 -7.50
N ILE A 148 13.91 6.32 -6.69
CA ILE A 148 12.84 6.84 -5.85
C ILE A 148 13.31 6.72 -4.41
N GLY A 149 13.52 7.85 -3.72
CA GLY A 149 13.82 7.86 -2.31
C GLY A 149 12.57 7.67 -1.48
N ILE A 150 12.64 6.89 -0.39
CA ILE A 150 11.51 6.63 0.49
C ILE A 150 11.96 6.80 1.93
N SER A 151 11.37 7.77 2.64
CA SER A 151 11.68 8.11 4.02
C SER A 151 10.47 7.93 4.93
N ALA A 152 10.68 7.32 6.11
CA ALA A 152 9.63 7.04 7.08
C ALA A 152 9.83 7.82 8.37
N VAL A 153 8.79 8.54 8.82
CA VAL A 153 8.74 9.24 10.10
C VAL A 153 7.78 8.52 11.04
N ARG A 154 8.20 8.33 12.29
CA ARG A 154 7.37 7.73 13.36
C ARG A 154 7.30 8.68 14.54
N GLY A 155 6.05 9.07 14.93
CA GLY A 155 5.87 10.00 16.04
C GLY A 155 4.42 10.15 16.48
N GLY A 156 4.22 10.41 17.75
CA GLY A 156 2.93 10.74 18.34
C GLY A 156 1.81 9.79 17.94
N THR A 157 0.70 10.39 17.55
CA THR A 157 -0.55 9.71 17.14
C THR A 157 -0.91 9.98 15.67
N ILE A 158 0.07 10.32 14.83
CA ILE A 158 -0.16 10.58 13.39
C ILE A 158 -0.86 9.38 12.78
N VAL A 159 -2.04 9.60 12.21
CA VAL A 159 -2.87 8.51 11.65
C VAL A 159 -2.23 7.96 10.37
N GLY A 160 -1.78 8.84 9.48
CA GLY A 160 -1.07 8.52 8.26
C GLY A 160 -0.97 9.73 7.33
N GLU A 161 0.24 10.07 6.94
CA GLU A 161 0.53 11.06 5.90
C GLU A 161 1.42 10.42 4.84
N HIS A 162 1.16 10.73 3.59
CA HIS A 162 1.98 10.33 2.45
C HIS A 162 2.16 11.52 1.54
N GLU A 163 3.40 11.85 1.22
CA GLU A 163 3.79 12.98 0.42
C GLU A 163 4.74 12.49 -0.66
N VAL A 164 4.42 12.79 -1.91
CA VAL A 164 5.28 12.53 -3.06
C VAL A 164 5.80 13.88 -3.55
N ILE A 165 7.11 14.00 -3.60
CA ILE A 165 7.84 15.20 -3.94
C ILE A 165 8.49 14.97 -5.30
N PHE A 166 8.21 15.83 -6.25
CA PHE A 166 8.91 15.93 -7.52
C PHE A 166 9.78 17.19 -7.47
N ALA A 167 11.10 17.00 -7.35
CA ALA A 167 12.07 18.07 -7.22
C ALA A 167 12.77 18.31 -8.57
N GLY A 168 12.48 19.43 -9.20
CA GLY A 168 13.11 19.90 -10.44
C GLY A 168 14.19 20.95 -10.18
N GLU A 169 14.72 21.50 -11.25
CA GLU A 169 15.63 22.65 -11.18
C GLU A 169 14.78 23.90 -10.85
N ASP A 170 15.11 24.57 -9.74
CA ASP A 170 14.46 25.79 -9.23
C ASP A 170 12.95 25.66 -8.88
N GLU A 171 12.37 24.45 -8.90
CA GLU A 171 10.98 24.23 -8.51
C GLU A 171 10.74 22.87 -7.86
N VAL A 172 9.67 22.76 -7.05
CA VAL A 172 9.22 21.54 -6.43
C VAL A 172 7.71 21.41 -6.56
N ILE A 173 7.23 20.21 -6.88
CA ILE A 173 5.81 19.86 -6.86
C ILE A 173 5.59 18.81 -5.77
N GLU A 174 4.66 19.07 -4.86
CA GLU A 174 4.31 18.17 -3.76
C GLU A 174 2.85 17.71 -3.89
N LEU A 175 2.66 16.39 -3.85
CA LEU A 175 1.35 15.76 -3.83
C LEU A 175 1.18 15.03 -2.50
N LYS A 176 0.29 15.51 -1.64
CA LYS A 176 0.15 15.05 -0.27
C LYS A 176 -1.25 14.55 0.04
N HIS A 177 -1.32 13.43 0.77
CA HIS A 177 -2.52 12.93 1.41
C HIS A 177 -2.31 12.84 2.92
N THR A 178 -3.28 13.32 3.70
CA THR A 178 -3.28 13.22 5.17
C THR A 178 -4.59 12.56 5.63
N ALA A 179 -4.48 11.43 6.30
CA ALA A 179 -5.61 10.79 6.97
C ALA A 179 -5.77 11.34 8.39
N TYR A 180 -6.95 11.85 8.72
CA TYR A 180 -7.27 12.31 10.08
C TYR A 180 -7.88 11.21 10.97
N SER A 181 -8.37 10.13 10.36
CA SER A 181 -8.99 9.01 11.05
C SER A 181 -8.92 7.75 10.20
N LYS A 182 -8.83 6.58 10.87
CA LYS A 182 -8.97 5.27 10.20
C LYS A 182 -10.36 5.05 9.60
N ALA A 183 -11.37 5.83 10.00
CA ALA A 183 -12.72 5.78 9.41
C ALA A 183 -12.74 6.09 7.91
N VAL A 184 -11.68 6.70 7.35
CA VAL A 184 -11.53 6.92 5.91
C VAL A 184 -11.61 5.62 5.11
N PHE A 185 -11.24 4.48 5.71
CA PHE A 185 -11.28 3.18 5.04
C PHE A 185 -12.64 2.50 5.07
N ALA A 186 -13.62 3.04 5.83
CA ALA A 186 -14.95 2.47 5.99
C ALA A 186 -16.07 3.25 5.26
N LYS A 187 -15.69 4.16 4.37
CA LYS A 187 -16.62 5.02 3.62
C LYS A 187 -16.84 4.49 2.21
#